data_b289cdb4a67b2a68f8f8e0e748c7542b
#
_entry.id   b289cdb4a67b2a68f8f8e0e748c7542b
#
_cell.length_a   1.000
_cell.length_b   1.000
_cell.length_c   1.000
_cell.angle_alpha   90.00
_cell.angle_beta   90.00
_cell.angle_gamma   90.00
#
_symmetry.space_group_name_H-M   'P 1'
#
loop_
_entity.id
_entity.type
_entity.pdbx_description
1 polymer ?
#
loop_
_entity_poly.entity_id
_entity_poly.type
_entity_poly.pdbx_seq_one_letter_code
_entity_poly.pdbx_strand_id
1 'polypeptide(L)'
;MTAARPDPYKVKIQLPDGTTTVQWERPLPLIEPLKARILDVLEREGKALVALNTLLTAGDLHEEILAHKLRIREAAANRLIWNFCLAKGAAVGLNPVPVADMAGGLAVDVGMIVALSKVYGIPLTRRTATGLIREMMVALGAMGMVEVATRLLASGVKSSLAGLSVLSGGLALPLTALGYGAVGLTLGASAATTTYVLGHGAKVYLMQGCQWGPRGIKTVIHQILDQAKSDSVVDRLRTDLKKRISGK
;
A
#
# COMPACT_ATOMS: atom_id res chain seq x y z
N MET A 1 7.17 40.49 -31.41
CA MET A 1 6.06 40.82 -32.32
C MET A 1 4.78 40.36 -31.69
N THR A 2 3.91 41.29 -31.35
CA THR A 2 2.59 40.99 -30.77
C THR A 2 1.53 41.22 -31.85
N ALA A 3 0.74 40.25 -32.18
CA ALA A 3 -0.43 40.37 -33.02
C ALA A 3 -1.57 41.02 -32.20
N ALA A 4 -1.39 42.27 -31.87
CA ALA A 4 -2.41 43.05 -31.18
C ALA A 4 -3.45 43.55 -32.20
N ARG A 5 -4.70 43.59 -31.77
CA ARG A 5 -5.76 44.22 -32.55
C ARG A 5 -5.43 45.72 -32.65
N PRO A 6 -5.27 46.30 -33.87
CA PRO A 6 -4.89 47.68 -33.98
C PRO A 6 -6.01 48.59 -33.45
N ASP A 7 -5.61 49.69 -32.83
CA ASP A 7 -6.54 50.67 -32.34
C ASP A 7 -7.23 51.40 -33.52
N PRO A 8 -8.50 51.79 -33.34
CA PRO A 8 -9.22 52.57 -34.34
C PRO A 8 -8.57 53.93 -34.48
N TYR A 9 -8.35 54.37 -35.69
CA TYR A 9 -7.82 55.68 -35.99
C TYR A 9 -8.84 56.56 -36.76
N LYS A 10 -8.70 57.88 -36.65
CA LYS A 10 -9.57 58.84 -37.31
C LYS A 10 -9.07 59.10 -38.73
N VAL A 11 -9.88 58.82 -39.72
CA VAL A 11 -9.63 59.23 -41.11
C VAL A 11 -10.44 60.50 -41.43
N LYS A 12 -9.78 61.53 -41.89
CA LYS A 12 -10.43 62.74 -42.40
C LYS A 12 -10.64 62.53 -43.89
N ILE A 13 -11.89 62.39 -44.29
CA ILE A 13 -12.25 62.30 -45.73
C ILE A 13 -12.75 63.64 -46.17
N GLN A 14 -12.09 64.21 -47.17
CA GLN A 14 -12.54 65.45 -47.80
C GLN A 14 -13.49 65.09 -48.97
N LEU A 15 -14.73 65.53 -48.88
CA LEU A 15 -15.72 65.30 -49.92
C LEU A 15 -15.51 66.26 -51.06
N PRO A 16 -16.05 65.98 -52.28
CA PRO A 16 -15.92 66.87 -53.47
C PRO A 16 -16.54 68.26 -53.30
N ASP A 17 -17.42 68.40 -52.28
CA ASP A 17 -18.04 69.67 -51.90
C ASP A 17 -17.20 70.52 -50.97
N GLY A 18 -15.97 70.14 -50.65
CA GLY A 18 -15.05 70.82 -49.74
C GLY A 18 -15.29 70.58 -48.27
N THR A 19 -16.30 69.82 -47.89
CA THR A 19 -16.58 69.43 -46.47
C THR A 19 -15.67 68.32 -46.03
N THR A 20 -15.26 68.33 -44.72
CA THR A 20 -14.40 67.30 -44.14
C THR A 20 -15.22 66.49 -43.18
N THR A 21 -15.33 65.18 -43.46
CA THR A 21 -15.98 64.22 -42.55
C THR A 21 -14.94 63.40 -41.87
N VAL A 22 -15.13 63.09 -40.54
CA VAL A 22 -14.24 62.30 -39.76
C VAL A 22 -14.90 60.91 -39.60
N GLN A 23 -14.25 59.86 -40.11
CA GLN A 23 -14.68 58.48 -39.96
C GLN A 23 -13.67 57.71 -39.14
N TRP A 24 -14.17 56.85 -38.24
CA TRP A 24 -13.32 55.94 -37.49
C TRP A 24 -13.13 54.66 -38.30
N GLU A 25 -11.90 54.36 -38.62
CA GLU A 25 -11.55 53.14 -39.33
C GLU A 25 -10.79 52.20 -38.42
N ARG A 26 -11.12 50.92 -38.46
CA ARG A 26 -10.40 49.88 -37.78
C ARG A 26 -9.65 49.05 -38.82
N PRO A 27 -8.33 49.15 -38.86
CA PRO A 27 -7.55 48.33 -39.77
C PRO A 27 -7.67 46.87 -39.39
N LEU A 28 -7.52 45.99 -40.35
CA LEU A 28 -7.45 44.55 -40.10
C LEU A 28 -6.19 44.22 -39.28
N PRO A 29 -6.26 43.26 -38.34
CA PRO A 29 -5.09 42.88 -37.56
C PRO A 29 -3.99 42.34 -38.48
N LEU A 30 -2.76 42.82 -38.29
CA LEU A 30 -1.60 42.39 -39.03
C LEU A 30 -1.09 41.06 -38.49
N ILE A 31 -1.66 39.96 -38.97
CA ILE A 31 -1.38 38.60 -38.51
C ILE A 31 -0.31 37.87 -39.32
N GLU A 32 0.01 38.36 -40.52
CA GLU A 32 0.97 37.71 -41.43
C GLU A 32 2.38 37.55 -40.83
N PRO A 33 2.96 38.54 -40.12
CA PRO A 33 4.27 38.35 -39.48
C PRO A 33 4.26 37.28 -38.37
N LEU A 34 3.15 37.17 -37.63
CA LEU A 34 2.99 36.14 -36.61
C LEU A 34 2.86 34.77 -37.25
N LYS A 35 2.03 34.65 -38.27
CA LYS A 35 1.85 33.44 -39.06
C LYS A 35 3.16 32.95 -39.68
N ALA A 36 3.91 33.84 -40.29
CA ALA A 36 5.23 33.54 -40.86
C ALA A 36 6.19 33.02 -39.77
N ARG A 37 6.19 33.64 -38.59
CA ARG A 37 7.03 33.20 -37.48
C ARG A 37 6.62 31.82 -36.92
N ILE A 38 5.33 31.55 -36.80
CA ILE A 38 4.83 30.24 -36.38
C ILE A 38 5.24 29.17 -37.40
N LEU A 39 5.09 29.44 -38.69
CA LEU A 39 5.49 28.52 -39.75
C LEU A 39 7.01 28.27 -39.74
N ASP A 40 7.83 29.30 -39.57
CA ASP A 40 9.29 29.18 -39.46
C ASP A 40 9.70 28.28 -38.25
N VAL A 41 9.07 28.47 -37.09
CA VAL A 41 9.31 27.61 -35.90
C VAL A 41 8.86 26.16 -36.15
N LEU A 42 7.67 25.98 -36.75
CA LEU A 42 7.18 24.65 -37.06
C LEU A 42 8.06 23.93 -38.09
N GLU A 43 8.60 24.64 -39.08
CA GLU A 43 9.46 24.04 -40.09
C GLU A 43 10.83 23.66 -39.52
N ARG A 44 11.42 24.50 -38.67
CA ARG A 44 12.74 24.22 -38.06
C ARG A 44 12.70 23.25 -36.91
N GLU A 45 11.72 23.40 -36.02
CA GLU A 45 11.68 22.70 -34.72
C GLU A 45 10.52 21.72 -34.60
N GLY A 46 9.63 21.66 -35.61
CA GLY A 46 8.41 20.87 -35.56
C GLY A 46 8.64 19.40 -35.25
N LYS A 47 9.68 18.79 -35.83
CA LYS A 47 10.06 17.40 -35.53
C LYS A 47 10.51 17.22 -34.08
N ALA A 48 11.28 18.17 -33.56
CA ALA A 48 11.74 18.16 -32.16
C ALA A 48 10.57 18.37 -31.20
N LEU A 49 9.65 19.28 -31.50
CA LEU A 49 8.45 19.53 -30.71
C LEU A 49 7.52 18.32 -30.67
N VAL A 50 7.32 17.64 -31.81
CA VAL A 50 6.54 16.37 -31.87
C VAL A 50 7.21 15.28 -31.06
N ALA A 51 8.54 15.12 -31.18
CA ALA A 51 9.28 14.14 -30.38
C ALA A 51 9.18 14.42 -28.90
N LEU A 52 9.33 15.68 -28.48
CA LEU A 52 9.18 16.10 -27.07
C LEU A 52 7.76 15.83 -26.56
N ASN A 53 6.73 16.20 -27.31
CA ASN A 53 5.33 15.93 -26.93
C ASN A 53 5.06 14.43 -26.83
N THR A 54 5.61 13.62 -27.72
CA THR A 54 5.50 12.16 -27.67
C THR A 54 6.16 11.59 -26.42
N LEU A 55 7.35 12.12 -26.03
CA LEU A 55 8.04 11.71 -24.82
C LEU A 55 7.26 12.08 -23.56
N LEU A 56 6.68 13.28 -23.49
CA LEU A 56 5.85 13.71 -22.38
C LEU A 56 4.59 12.84 -22.26
N THR A 57 3.88 12.62 -23.35
CA THR A 57 2.68 11.76 -23.37
C THR A 57 3.01 10.31 -23.00
N ALA A 58 4.16 9.81 -23.47
CA ALA A 58 4.63 8.47 -23.09
C ALA A 58 4.98 8.38 -21.60
N GLY A 59 5.53 9.45 -21.02
CA GLY A 59 5.80 9.57 -19.59
C GLY A 59 4.52 9.49 -18.76
N ASP A 60 3.52 10.29 -19.09
CA ASP A 60 2.22 10.32 -18.41
C ASP A 60 1.51 8.96 -18.47
N LEU A 61 1.50 8.35 -19.65
CA LEU A 61 0.92 7.01 -19.85
C LEU A 61 1.68 5.94 -19.07
N HIS A 62 3.00 6.06 -18.96
CA HIS A 62 3.82 5.15 -18.16
C HIS A 62 3.48 5.22 -16.67
N GLU A 63 3.31 6.42 -16.13
CA GLU A 63 2.91 6.61 -14.73
C GLU A 63 1.53 6.01 -14.44
N GLU A 64 0.56 6.21 -15.33
CA GLU A 64 -0.78 5.63 -15.20
C GLU A 64 -0.75 4.10 -15.20
N ILE A 65 0.02 3.50 -16.13
CA ILE A 65 0.21 2.04 -16.19
C ILE A 65 0.89 1.52 -14.92
N LEU A 66 1.91 2.22 -14.42
CA LEU A 66 2.58 1.85 -13.17
C LEU A 66 1.63 1.91 -11.98
N ALA A 67 0.86 2.98 -11.83
CA ALA A 67 -0.12 3.13 -10.76
C ALA A 67 -1.17 2.00 -10.81
N HIS A 68 -1.65 1.65 -12.00
CA HIS A 68 -2.60 0.55 -12.19
C HIS A 68 -2.00 -0.81 -11.82
N LYS A 69 -0.77 -1.10 -12.29
CA LYS A 69 -0.04 -2.33 -11.93
C LYS A 69 0.21 -2.44 -10.43
N LEU A 70 0.59 -1.34 -9.77
CA LEU A 70 0.80 -1.32 -8.32
C LEU A 70 -0.50 -1.62 -7.57
N ARG A 71 -1.63 -1.06 -8.00
CA ARG A 71 -2.95 -1.32 -7.40
C ARG A 71 -3.37 -2.80 -7.51
N ILE A 72 -3.16 -3.42 -8.67
CA ILE A 72 -3.44 -4.85 -8.87
C ILE A 72 -2.54 -5.70 -7.97
N ARG A 73 -1.24 -5.41 -7.92
CA ARG A 73 -0.28 -6.11 -7.08
C ARG A 73 -0.61 -5.95 -5.60
N GLU A 74 -1.05 -4.78 -5.19
CA GLU A 74 -1.45 -4.51 -3.82
C GLU A 74 -2.66 -5.36 -3.40
N ALA A 75 -3.68 -5.44 -4.23
CA ALA A 75 -4.84 -6.29 -3.96
C ALA A 75 -4.46 -7.77 -3.87
N ALA A 76 -3.59 -8.25 -4.76
CA ALA A 76 -3.07 -9.61 -4.72
C ALA A 76 -2.23 -9.88 -3.47
N ALA A 77 -1.35 -8.94 -3.10
CA ALA A 77 -0.53 -9.03 -1.90
C ALA A 77 -1.37 -9.07 -0.62
N ASN A 78 -2.39 -8.20 -0.51
CA ASN A 78 -3.27 -8.18 0.65
C ASN A 78 -4.06 -9.49 0.81
N ARG A 79 -4.58 -10.06 -0.29
CA ARG A 79 -5.24 -11.38 -0.27
C ARG A 79 -4.28 -12.50 0.15
N LEU A 80 -3.07 -12.46 -0.37
CA LEU A 80 -2.03 -13.43 -0.03
C LEU A 80 -1.70 -13.38 1.46
N ILE A 81 -1.41 -12.18 2.00
CA ILE A 81 -1.14 -11.97 3.43
C ILE A 81 -2.31 -12.53 4.25
N TRP A 82 -3.55 -12.16 3.92
CA TRP A 82 -4.73 -12.61 4.64
C TRP A 82 -4.86 -14.15 4.69
N ASN A 83 -4.62 -14.80 3.55
CA ASN A 83 -4.68 -16.27 3.46
C ASN A 83 -3.60 -16.94 4.33
N PHE A 84 -2.39 -16.37 4.38
CA PHE A 84 -1.31 -16.87 5.24
C PHE A 84 -1.62 -16.64 6.73
N CYS A 85 -2.20 -15.48 7.08
CA CYS A 85 -2.67 -15.21 8.45
C CYS A 85 -3.69 -16.26 8.90
N LEU A 86 -4.70 -16.53 8.07
CA LEU A 86 -5.72 -17.53 8.39
C LEU A 86 -5.15 -18.95 8.42
N ALA A 87 -4.25 -19.30 7.52
CA ALA A 87 -3.62 -20.62 7.51
C ALA A 87 -2.78 -20.84 8.77
N LYS A 88 -1.92 -19.89 9.13
CA LYS A 88 -1.10 -19.96 10.34
C LYS A 88 -1.94 -19.91 11.61
N GLY A 89 -2.93 -19.00 11.66
CA GLY A 89 -3.83 -18.89 12.81
C GLY A 89 -4.63 -20.18 13.05
N ALA A 90 -5.10 -20.83 11.98
CA ALA A 90 -5.79 -22.12 12.08
C ALA A 90 -4.82 -23.24 12.52
N ALA A 91 -3.61 -23.29 11.96
CA ALA A 91 -2.62 -24.29 12.34
C ALA A 91 -2.26 -24.18 13.84
N VAL A 92 -2.01 -22.95 14.34
CA VAL A 92 -1.71 -22.70 15.76
C VAL A 92 -2.94 -22.96 16.64
N GLY A 93 -4.11 -22.52 16.20
CA GLY A 93 -5.34 -22.68 16.98
C GLY A 93 -5.83 -24.14 17.13
N LEU A 94 -5.49 -25.00 16.17
CA LEU A 94 -5.88 -26.42 16.17
C LEU A 94 -4.78 -27.34 16.74
N ASN A 95 -3.55 -26.84 16.90
CA ASN A 95 -2.44 -27.68 17.34
C ASN A 95 -2.34 -27.69 18.88
N PRO A 96 -2.48 -28.86 19.55
CA PRO A 96 -2.38 -28.95 21.01
C PRO A 96 -0.93 -28.92 21.52
N VAL A 97 0.10 -28.94 20.63
CA VAL A 97 1.52 -29.03 21.03
C VAL A 97 2.27 -27.73 20.72
N PRO A 98 2.59 -26.90 21.75
CA PRO A 98 3.17 -25.57 21.54
C PRO A 98 4.61 -25.57 20.96
N VAL A 99 5.37 -26.64 21.18
CA VAL A 99 6.82 -26.66 20.89
C VAL A 99 7.14 -26.91 19.40
N ALA A 100 6.31 -27.73 18.72
CA ALA A 100 6.48 -27.98 17.28
C ALA A 100 6.14 -26.76 16.40
N ASP A 101 5.49 -25.77 16.99
CA ASP A 101 4.84 -24.67 16.28
C ASP A 101 5.80 -23.50 15.95
N MET A 102 6.88 -23.31 16.71
CA MET A 102 7.81 -22.18 16.47
C MET A 102 8.58 -22.33 15.16
N ALA A 103 9.07 -23.52 14.83
CA ALA A 103 9.78 -23.76 13.58
C ALA A 103 8.82 -23.79 12.37
N GLY A 104 7.64 -24.39 12.55
CA GLY A 104 6.57 -24.42 11.55
C GLY A 104 6.02 -23.02 11.27
N GLY A 105 5.79 -22.24 12.31
CA GLY A 105 5.31 -20.85 12.18
C GLY A 105 6.26 -19.94 11.42
N LEU A 106 7.57 -20.07 11.64
CA LEU A 106 8.58 -19.33 10.89
C LEU A 106 8.63 -19.75 9.42
N ALA A 107 8.50 -21.06 9.14
CA ALA A 107 8.48 -21.56 7.77
C ALA A 107 7.30 -21.00 6.95
N VAL A 108 6.13 -20.86 7.59
CA VAL A 108 4.94 -20.23 6.98
C VAL A 108 5.21 -18.76 6.65
N ASP A 109 5.80 -17.98 7.57
CA ASP A 109 6.12 -16.58 7.36
C ASP A 109 7.19 -16.40 6.26
N VAL A 110 8.22 -17.23 6.23
CA VAL A 110 9.22 -17.25 5.14
C VAL A 110 8.55 -17.56 3.81
N GLY A 111 7.66 -18.56 3.78
CA GLY A 111 6.88 -18.90 2.58
C GLY A 111 6.03 -17.74 2.08
N MET A 112 5.39 -17.03 3.00
CA MET A 112 4.60 -15.82 2.69
C MET A 112 5.46 -14.73 2.04
N ILE A 113 6.62 -14.40 2.64
CA ILE A 113 7.50 -13.34 2.11
C ILE A 113 8.05 -13.72 0.73
N VAL A 114 8.43 -14.99 0.52
CA VAL A 114 8.86 -15.48 -0.78
C VAL A 114 7.73 -15.42 -1.81
N ALA A 115 6.49 -15.70 -1.40
CA ALA A 115 5.33 -15.57 -2.30
C ALA A 115 5.02 -14.10 -2.61
N LEU A 116 5.08 -13.19 -1.62
CA LEU A 116 4.93 -11.75 -1.80
C LEU A 116 5.98 -11.18 -2.76
N SER A 117 7.23 -11.60 -2.60
CA SER A 117 8.33 -11.13 -3.47
C SER A 117 8.10 -11.46 -4.94
N LYS A 118 7.46 -12.59 -5.23
CA LYS A 118 7.06 -12.96 -6.61
C LYS A 118 5.94 -12.06 -7.13
N VAL A 119 4.96 -11.68 -6.30
CA VAL A 119 3.88 -10.74 -6.67
C VAL A 119 4.45 -9.39 -7.10
N TYR A 120 5.50 -8.92 -6.40
CA TYR A 120 6.17 -7.66 -6.74
C TYR A 120 7.23 -7.81 -7.84
N GLY A 121 7.54 -9.03 -8.30
CA GLY A 121 8.52 -9.28 -9.34
C GLY A 121 9.98 -9.15 -8.87
N ILE A 122 10.23 -9.21 -7.56
CA ILE A 122 11.55 -9.14 -6.93
C ILE A 122 11.77 -10.47 -6.17
N PRO A 123 12.19 -11.55 -6.84
CA PRO A 123 12.27 -12.85 -6.22
C PRO A 123 13.32 -12.88 -5.11
N LEU A 124 12.87 -13.06 -3.87
CA LEU A 124 13.74 -13.23 -2.71
C LEU A 124 14.02 -14.71 -2.47
N THR A 125 15.24 -15.01 -2.00
CA THR A 125 15.58 -16.34 -1.53
C THR A 125 15.01 -16.58 -0.11
N ARG A 126 14.85 -17.84 0.28
CA ARG A 126 14.42 -18.18 1.65
C ARG A 126 15.37 -17.58 2.70
N ARG A 127 16.68 -17.57 2.44
CA ARG A 127 17.68 -17.00 3.34
C ARG A 127 17.49 -15.50 3.55
N THR A 128 17.25 -14.75 2.46
CA THR A 128 16.97 -13.30 2.52
C THR A 128 15.65 -13.03 3.23
N ALA A 129 14.60 -13.82 2.96
CA ALA A 129 13.32 -13.70 3.63
C ALA A 129 13.42 -13.96 5.15
N THR A 130 14.20 -14.95 5.56
CA THR A 130 14.46 -15.22 6.99
C THR A 130 15.23 -14.08 7.65
N GLY A 131 16.21 -13.48 6.97
CA GLY A 131 16.92 -12.28 7.44
C GLY A 131 15.96 -11.11 7.66
N LEU A 132 15.09 -10.85 6.69
CA LEU A 132 14.08 -9.80 6.76
C LEU A 132 13.10 -10.00 7.94
N ILE A 133 12.64 -11.23 8.17
CA ILE A 133 11.79 -11.55 9.33
C ILE A 133 12.54 -11.23 10.62
N ARG A 134 13.80 -11.64 10.73
CA ARG A 134 14.61 -11.38 11.92
C ARG A 134 14.76 -9.88 12.20
N GLU A 135 15.02 -9.07 11.19
CA GLU A 135 15.08 -7.61 11.31
C GLU A 135 13.76 -7.03 11.78
N MET A 136 12.63 -7.46 11.20
CA MET A 136 11.30 -7.02 11.60
C MET A 136 10.96 -7.44 13.04
N MET A 137 11.33 -8.65 13.45
CA MET A 137 11.11 -9.14 14.82
C MET A 137 11.93 -8.36 15.84
N VAL A 138 13.18 -8.01 15.52
CA VAL A 138 14.01 -7.13 16.35
C VAL A 138 13.40 -5.72 16.43
N ALA A 139 12.87 -5.21 15.32
CA ALA A 139 12.20 -3.90 15.29
C ALA A 139 10.90 -3.86 16.11
N LEU A 140 10.13 -4.95 16.12
CA LEU A 140 8.95 -5.12 16.97
C LEU A 140 9.32 -5.08 18.45
N GLY A 141 10.50 -5.59 18.83
CA GLY A 141 10.97 -5.68 20.21
C GLY A 141 10.15 -6.66 21.06
N ALA A 142 10.68 -7.03 22.22
CA ALA A 142 9.95 -7.88 23.15
C ALA A 142 8.63 -7.25 23.63
N MET A 143 8.59 -5.93 23.80
CA MET A 143 7.41 -5.19 24.26
C MET A 143 6.26 -5.22 23.26
N GLY A 144 6.52 -5.10 21.95
CA GLY A 144 5.46 -5.18 20.92
C GLY A 144 4.78 -6.54 20.86
N MET A 145 5.55 -7.61 21.01
CA MET A 145 4.99 -8.99 21.02
C MET A 145 4.17 -9.28 22.28
N VAL A 146 4.64 -8.85 23.45
CA VAL A 146 3.92 -8.99 24.71
C VAL A 146 2.64 -8.14 24.72
N GLU A 147 2.68 -6.94 24.14
CA GLU A 147 1.48 -6.09 24.06
C GLU A 147 0.41 -6.65 23.16
N VAL A 148 0.78 -7.23 21.99
CA VAL A 148 -0.17 -7.95 21.13
C VAL A 148 -0.75 -9.16 21.86
N ALA A 149 0.08 -9.94 22.53
CA ALA A 149 -0.36 -11.08 23.31
C ALA A 149 -1.28 -10.68 24.47
N THR A 150 -0.90 -9.66 25.26
CA THR A 150 -1.70 -9.19 26.42
C THR A 150 -3.04 -8.58 26.01
N ARG A 151 -3.11 -7.81 24.93
CA ARG A 151 -4.39 -7.25 24.46
C ARG A 151 -5.32 -8.33 23.90
N LEU A 152 -4.76 -9.31 23.20
CA LEU A 152 -5.54 -10.47 22.73
C LEU A 152 -6.02 -11.33 23.92
N LEU A 153 -5.21 -11.48 24.93
CA LEU A 153 -5.61 -12.10 26.19
C LEU A 153 -6.67 -11.26 26.91
N ALA A 154 -6.52 -9.95 27.03
CA ALA A 154 -7.45 -9.07 27.72
C ALA A 154 -8.83 -8.97 27.01
N SER A 155 -8.88 -8.99 25.69
CA SER A 155 -10.13 -8.95 24.92
C SER A 155 -10.92 -10.27 24.92
N GLY A 156 -10.25 -11.39 25.26
CA GLY A 156 -10.85 -12.73 25.24
C GLY A 156 -10.99 -13.41 26.59
N VAL A 157 -10.40 -12.89 27.65
CA VAL A 157 -10.11 -13.65 28.87
C VAL A 157 -10.81 -13.15 30.14
N LYS A 158 -11.90 -12.38 30.04
CA LYS A 158 -12.76 -12.33 31.25
C LYS A 158 -13.37 -13.68 31.61
N SER A 159 -13.36 -14.65 30.69
CA SER A 159 -13.88 -15.99 30.92
C SER A 159 -12.86 -17.15 30.96
N SER A 160 -11.57 -16.88 30.66
CA SER A 160 -10.55 -17.95 30.56
C SER A 160 -9.31 -17.76 31.42
N LEU A 161 -9.35 -16.88 32.44
CA LEU A 161 -8.33 -16.83 33.50
C LEU A 161 -8.22 -18.18 34.25
N ALA A 162 -9.24 -19.04 34.18
CA ALA A 162 -9.21 -20.38 34.67
C ALA A 162 -8.24 -21.32 33.90
N GLY A 163 -7.93 -21.01 32.62
CA GLY A 163 -6.98 -21.79 31.81
C GLY A 163 -5.51 -21.43 32.04
N LEU A 164 -5.20 -20.23 32.58
CA LEU A 164 -3.82 -19.83 32.84
C LEU A 164 -3.28 -20.38 34.16
N SER A 165 -4.14 -20.79 35.09
CA SER A 165 -3.75 -21.47 36.33
C SER A 165 -3.15 -22.85 36.09
N VAL A 166 -3.34 -23.43 34.91
CA VAL A 166 -2.75 -24.71 34.49
C VAL A 166 -1.25 -24.61 34.18
N LEU A 167 -0.74 -23.38 33.83
CA LEU A 167 0.67 -23.15 33.61
C LEU A 167 1.48 -22.87 34.89
N SER A 168 0.81 -22.70 36.03
CA SER A 168 1.42 -22.49 37.34
C SER A 168 1.23 -23.65 38.32
N GLY A 169 1.41 -24.89 37.87
CA GLY A 169 1.60 -26.04 38.78
C GLY A 169 0.35 -26.57 39.45
N GLY A 170 -0.31 -27.57 38.86
CA GLY A 170 -0.83 -28.64 39.67
C GLY A 170 -2.31 -28.64 40.03
N LEU A 171 -3.23 -28.24 39.16
CA LEU A 171 -4.61 -28.70 39.21
C LEU A 171 -5.09 -29.07 37.80
N ALA A 172 -5.07 -30.36 37.48
CA ALA A 172 -5.68 -30.89 36.30
C ALA A 172 -7.20 -30.73 36.39
N LEU A 173 -7.71 -29.54 36.06
CA LEU A 173 -9.12 -29.41 35.69
C LEU A 173 -9.31 -30.04 34.31
N PRO A 174 -10.35 -30.89 34.12
CA PRO A 174 -10.66 -31.39 32.81
C PRO A 174 -10.96 -30.19 31.93
N LEU A 175 -10.01 -29.85 31.02
CA LEU A 175 -10.21 -28.86 29.99
C LEU A 175 -11.33 -29.40 29.09
N THR A 176 -12.55 -28.98 29.37
CA THR A 176 -13.69 -29.30 28.52
C THR A 176 -13.43 -28.75 27.13
N ALA A 177 -13.92 -29.39 26.09
CA ALA A 177 -13.72 -29.01 24.68
C ALA A 177 -13.97 -27.51 24.39
N LEU A 178 -14.79 -26.84 25.19
CA LEU A 178 -15.05 -25.39 25.17
C LEU A 178 -13.86 -24.54 25.63
N GLY A 179 -13.05 -25.01 26.59
CA GLY A 179 -11.84 -24.30 27.04
C GLY A 179 -10.72 -24.35 26.00
N TYR A 180 -10.52 -25.52 25.37
CA TYR A 180 -9.55 -25.68 24.29
C TYR A 180 -9.88 -24.77 23.09
N GLY A 181 -11.15 -24.68 22.71
CA GLY A 181 -11.57 -23.85 21.59
C GLY A 181 -11.31 -22.33 21.80
N ALA A 182 -11.55 -21.83 23.03
CA ALA A 182 -11.32 -20.42 23.35
C ALA A 182 -9.84 -20.08 23.42
N VAL A 183 -9.00 -20.90 24.02
CA VAL A 183 -7.55 -20.72 24.09
C VAL A 183 -6.93 -20.87 22.71
N GLY A 184 -7.32 -21.87 21.93
CA GLY A 184 -6.85 -22.07 20.56
C GLY A 184 -7.18 -20.89 19.65
N LEU A 185 -8.39 -20.34 19.72
CA LEU A 185 -8.76 -19.13 18.97
C LEU A 185 -7.91 -17.91 19.36
N THR A 186 -7.57 -17.77 20.65
CA THR A 186 -6.76 -16.65 21.12
C THR A 186 -5.32 -16.78 20.65
N LEU A 187 -4.72 -17.94 20.76
CA LEU A 187 -3.37 -18.24 20.26
C LEU A 187 -3.31 -18.13 18.74
N GLY A 188 -4.30 -18.69 18.05
CA GLY A 188 -4.41 -18.59 16.59
C GLY A 188 -4.55 -17.14 16.11
N ALA A 189 -5.37 -16.34 16.79
CA ALA A 189 -5.51 -14.91 16.46
C ALA A 189 -4.22 -14.13 16.71
N SER A 190 -3.45 -14.43 17.77
CA SER A 190 -2.16 -13.77 18.02
C SER A 190 -1.13 -14.14 16.96
N ALA A 191 -1.05 -15.40 16.59
CA ALA A 191 -0.18 -15.87 15.52
C ALA A 191 -0.54 -15.24 14.16
N ALA A 192 -1.84 -15.15 13.84
CA ALA A 192 -2.34 -14.50 12.64
C ALA A 192 -2.01 -13.00 12.61
N THR A 193 -2.15 -12.31 13.76
CA THR A 193 -1.82 -10.87 13.86
C THR A 193 -0.32 -10.61 13.65
N THR A 194 0.54 -11.44 14.23
CA THR A 194 1.99 -11.35 14.00
C THR A 194 2.32 -11.55 12.53
N THR A 195 1.73 -12.55 11.88
CA THR A 195 1.88 -12.78 10.43
C THR A 195 1.36 -11.63 9.60
N TYR A 196 0.28 -10.97 10.02
CA TYR A 196 -0.26 -9.78 9.38
C TYR A 196 0.75 -8.62 9.41
N VAL A 197 1.34 -8.34 10.58
CA VAL A 197 2.36 -7.29 10.73
C VAL A 197 3.60 -7.60 9.89
N LEU A 198 4.09 -8.83 9.91
CA LEU A 198 5.24 -9.25 9.11
C LEU A 198 4.95 -9.18 7.61
N GLY A 199 3.76 -9.61 7.19
CA GLY A 199 3.33 -9.56 5.79
C GLY A 199 3.23 -8.13 5.24
N HIS A 200 2.59 -7.22 6.01
CA HIS A 200 2.49 -5.82 5.62
C HIS A 200 3.83 -5.09 5.70
N GLY A 201 4.69 -5.42 6.67
CA GLY A 201 6.06 -4.94 6.72
C GLY A 201 6.87 -5.34 5.49
N ALA A 202 6.83 -6.62 5.12
CA ALA A 202 7.46 -7.12 3.90
C ALA A 202 6.88 -6.49 2.63
N LYS A 203 5.56 -6.25 2.58
CA LYS A 203 4.90 -5.54 1.48
C LYS A 203 5.49 -4.13 1.32
N VAL A 204 5.59 -3.35 2.39
CA VAL A 204 6.16 -1.99 2.35
C VAL A 204 7.62 -2.03 1.90
N TYR A 205 8.42 -2.94 2.43
CA TYR A 205 9.82 -3.14 2.05
C TYR A 205 9.97 -3.45 0.54
N LEU A 206 9.16 -4.35 0.00
CA LEU A 206 9.17 -4.72 -1.42
C LEU A 206 8.69 -3.58 -2.32
N MET A 207 7.65 -2.84 -1.91
CA MET A 207 7.14 -1.67 -2.65
C MET A 207 8.18 -0.56 -2.76
N GLN A 208 9.05 -0.42 -1.78
CA GLN A 208 10.13 0.58 -1.75
C GLN A 208 11.44 0.07 -2.38
N GLY A 209 11.39 -0.99 -3.17
CA GLY A 209 12.57 -1.53 -3.84
C GLY A 209 13.58 -2.20 -2.89
N CYS A 210 13.08 -2.95 -1.93
CA CYS A 210 13.87 -3.64 -0.90
C CYS A 210 14.62 -2.69 0.05
N GLN A 211 13.97 -1.58 0.40
CA GLN A 211 14.47 -0.59 1.36
C GLN A 211 13.38 -0.20 2.35
N TRP A 212 13.77 0.27 3.54
CA TRP A 212 12.82 0.73 4.56
C TRP A 212 12.45 2.21 4.43
N GLY A 213 13.06 2.91 3.45
CA GLY A 213 12.85 4.34 3.23
C GLY A 213 13.33 5.22 4.40
N PRO A 214 13.05 6.53 4.35
CA PRO A 214 13.56 7.50 5.32
C PRO A 214 12.99 7.32 6.74
N ARG A 215 11.85 6.62 6.89
CA ARG A 215 11.20 6.40 8.20
C ARG A 215 11.84 5.26 9.01
N GLY A 216 12.59 4.39 8.36
CA GLY A 216 13.24 3.24 8.99
C GLY A 216 12.27 2.13 9.42
N ILE A 217 12.83 0.95 9.66
CA ILE A 217 12.09 -0.29 9.95
C ILE A 217 11.21 -0.16 11.21
N LYS A 218 11.72 0.42 12.30
CA LYS A 218 10.97 0.52 13.57
C LYS A 218 9.68 1.30 13.40
N THR A 219 9.76 2.48 12.78
CA THR A 219 8.59 3.34 12.57
C THR A 219 7.54 2.66 11.69
N VAL A 220 7.97 2.02 10.60
CA VAL A 220 7.06 1.31 9.68
C VAL A 220 6.35 0.15 10.39
N ILE A 221 7.08 -0.68 11.12
CA ILE A 221 6.52 -1.84 11.82
C ILE A 221 5.56 -1.42 12.94
N HIS A 222 5.91 -0.39 13.73
CA HIS A 222 5.02 0.14 14.77
C HIS A 222 3.76 0.75 14.18
N GLN A 223 3.87 1.49 13.08
CA GLN A 223 2.70 2.05 12.39
C GLN A 223 1.75 0.96 11.89
N ILE A 224 2.27 -0.13 11.31
CA ILE A 224 1.46 -1.27 10.86
C ILE A 224 0.80 -1.96 12.06
N LEU A 225 1.52 -2.13 13.16
CA LEU A 225 0.99 -2.70 14.39
C LEU A 225 -0.16 -1.88 14.96
N ASP A 226 0.00 -0.56 15.00
CA ASP A 226 -1.02 0.36 15.51
C ASP A 226 -2.25 0.39 14.59
N GLN A 227 -2.06 0.36 13.28
CA GLN A 227 -3.17 0.18 12.32
C GLN A 227 -3.90 -1.15 12.54
N ALA A 228 -3.17 -2.24 12.71
CA ALA A 228 -3.78 -3.54 12.96
C ALA A 228 -4.63 -3.55 14.24
N LYS A 229 -4.25 -2.74 15.24
CA LYS A 229 -5.00 -2.58 16.50
C LYS A 229 -6.24 -1.70 16.32
N SER A 230 -6.14 -0.58 15.58
CA SER A 230 -7.21 0.41 15.41
C SER A 230 -8.31 -0.07 14.45
N ASP A 231 -7.97 -0.79 13.40
CA ASP A 231 -8.88 -1.11 12.28
C ASP A 231 -9.70 -2.39 12.49
N SER A 232 -9.88 -2.84 13.72
CA SER A 232 -10.59 -4.11 14.02
C SER A 232 -10.07 -5.33 13.23
N VAL A 233 -8.83 -5.26 12.70
CA VAL A 233 -8.20 -6.36 11.96
C VAL A 233 -8.15 -7.63 12.82
N VAL A 234 -7.85 -7.46 14.09
CA VAL A 234 -7.81 -8.56 15.07
C VAL A 234 -9.17 -9.23 15.21
N ASP A 235 -10.25 -8.45 15.32
CA ASP A 235 -11.62 -8.99 15.44
C ASP A 235 -12.07 -9.68 14.16
N ARG A 236 -11.69 -9.13 13.03
CA ARG A 236 -11.95 -9.72 11.72
C ARG A 236 -11.19 -11.05 11.54
N LEU A 237 -9.90 -11.08 11.88
CA LEU A 237 -9.10 -12.30 11.87
C LEU A 237 -9.70 -13.36 12.79
N ARG A 238 -10.13 -12.98 13.99
CA ARG A 238 -10.77 -13.88 14.95
C ARG A 238 -12.09 -14.45 14.41
N THR A 239 -12.89 -13.62 13.77
CA THR A 239 -14.17 -14.03 13.17
C THR A 239 -13.95 -15.01 12.01
N ASP A 240 -13.02 -14.69 11.11
CA ASP A 240 -12.71 -15.53 9.95
C ASP A 240 -12.03 -16.84 10.36
N LEU A 241 -11.17 -16.81 11.38
CA LEU A 241 -10.59 -18.02 11.98
C LEU A 241 -11.67 -18.91 12.59
N LYS A 242 -12.62 -18.32 13.35
CA LYS A 242 -13.73 -19.07 13.92
C LYS A 242 -14.55 -19.78 12.84
N LYS A 243 -14.87 -19.10 11.74
CA LYS A 243 -15.57 -19.71 10.60
C LYS A 243 -14.75 -20.85 9.98
N ARG A 244 -13.46 -20.65 9.79
CA ARG A 244 -12.57 -21.64 9.17
C ARG A 244 -12.38 -22.90 10.04
N ILE A 245 -12.30 -22.72 11.35
CA ILE A 245 -12.17 -23.84 12.31
C ILE A 245 -13.50 -24.58 12.47
N SER A 246 -14.64 -23.86 12.44
CA SER A 246 -15.98 -24.47 12.57
C SER A 246 -16.49 -25.15 11.30
N GLY A 247 -15.73 -25.12 10.20
CA GLY A 247 -16.11 -25.75 8.94
C GLY A 247 -17.34 -25.15 8.24
N LYS A 248 -17.71 -23.92 8.58
CA LYS A 248 -18.80 -23.15 7.96
C LYS A 248 -18.24 -22.02 7.11
#